data_8c2eb0f9412fa259fe0bf9b15afab4a9
#
_entry.id   8c2eb0f9412fa259fe0bf9b15afab4a9
#
_cell.length_a   1.000
_cell.length_b   1.000
_cell.length_c   1.000
_cell.angle_alpha   90.00
_cell.angle_beta   90.00
_cell.angle_gamma   90.00
#
_symmetry.space_group_name_H-M   'P 1'
#
loop_
_entity.id
_entity.type
_entity.pdbx_description
1 polymer ?
#
loop_
_entity_poly.entity_id
_entity_poly.type
_entity_poly.pdbx_seq_one_letter_code
_entity_poly.pdbx_strand_id
1 'polypeptide(L)'
;MTIIVTGGAGFVGSNFIFYMLKKHPDYRIICLDKLTYAGNLSTLAPIMDNKNFRFVKADICDKAAVEKLFEEEHPDIVVNFAAESHVDRSIEDPGIFLKTNILGTQTLMDACRKYGIKRYHQVSTDEVYGDLPLDRPDLSFTEETPIHTSSPYSSSKAGADLLVLAYYRTYGLPVTISRCSNNYGPYHFPEKLIPLMIANALNDKPLPVYGKGLNVRDWLYVEDHCKAIDLIIHNGRVGEVYNIGGHNEMRNIDIVKLICKELGKSEDLITYVADRKGHDMRYAIDPTKIHNELGWLPETKFADGIKKTIDWYLDNKEWWETIINGEYQTYYEKMYGDRQ
;
A
#
# COMPACT_ATOMS: atom_id res chain seq x y z
N MET A 1 17.39 9.34 -15.44
CA MET A 1 16.92 9.64 -14.06
C MET A 1 17.07 8.39 -13.22
N THR A 2 17.58 8.48 -11.99
CA THR A 2 17.71 7.37 -11.06
C THR A 2 16.70 7.52 -9.93
N ILE A 3 15.89 6.49 -9.69
CA ILE A 3 14.84 6.47 -8.66
C ILE A 3 15.10 5.33 -7.70
N ILE A 4 15.17 5.61 -6.40
CA ILE A 4 15.11 4.58 -5.35
C ILE A 4 13.64 4.38 -4.98
N VAL A 5 13.19 3.13 -5.06
CA VAL A 5 11.87 2.67 -4.62
C VAL A 5 12.08 1.76 -3.42
N THR A 6 11.69 2.21 -2.24
CA THR A 6 11.77 1.38 -1.03
C THR A 6 10.50 0.55 -0.88
N GLY A 7 10.59 -0.64 -0.29
CA GLY A 7 9.45 -1.54 -0.21
C GLY A 7 9.00 -2.09 -1.58
N GLY A 8 9.93 -2.10 -2.56
CA GLY A 8 9.61 -2.45 -3.94
C GLY A 8 9.39 -3.94 -4.20
N ALA A 9 9.69 -4.83 -3.25
CA ALA A 9 9.33 -6.25 -3.32
C ALA A 9 7.93 -6.54 -2.73
N GLY A 10 7.26 -5.52 -2.17
CA GLY A 10 5.87 -5.58 -1.71
C GLY A 10 4.86 -5.28 -2.83
N PHE A 11 3.58 -5.31 -2.49
CA PHE A 11 2.46 -5.20 -3.44
C PHE A 11 2.49 -3.93 -4.29
N VAL A 12 2.32 -2.76 -3.67
CA VAL A 12 2.20 -1.49 -4.43
C VAL A 12 3.55 -1.10 -5.03
N GLY A 13 4.64 -1.29 -4.27
CA GLY A 13 6.00 -0.97 -4.73
C GLY A 13 6.43 -1.74 -5.97
N SER A 14 6.13 -3.05 -6.06
CA SER A 14 6.46 -3.86 -7.24
C SER A 14 5.66 -3.44 -8.48
N ASN A 15 4.35 -3.20 -8.32
CA ASN A 15 3.51 -2.69 -9.41
C ASN A 15 4.01 -1.31 -9.90
N PHE A 16 4.44 -0.45 -8.97
CA PHE A 16 5.03 0.84 -9.33
C PHE A 16 6.35 0.67 -10.12
N ILE A 17 7.23 -0.24 -9.70
CA ILE A 17 8.47 -0.53 -10.44
C ILE A 17 8.16 -1.05 -11.85
N PHE A 18 7.23 -1.99 -11.99
CA PHE A 18 6.82 -2.52 -13.31
C PHE A 18 6.27 -1.41 -14.19
N TYR A 19 5.38 -0.58 -13.64
CA TYR A 19 4.82 0.58 -14.34
C TYR A 19 5.92 1.55 -14.79
N MET A 20 6.84 1.91 -13.91
CA MET A 20 7.91 2.88 -14.20
C MET A 20 8.89 2.36 -15.26
N LEU A 21 9.33 1.10 -15.18
CA LEU A 21 10.20 0.50 -16.18
C LEU A 21 9.56 0.43 -17.56
N LYS A 22 8.24 0.23 -17.62
CA LYS A 22 7.47 0.22 -18.87
C LYS A 22 7.25 1.63 -19.42
N LYS A 23 6.90 2.58 -18.58
CA LYS A 23 6.52 3.95 -18.94
C LYS A 23 7.74 4.81 -19.23
N HIS A 24 8.83 4.61 -18.49
CA HIS A 24 10.07 5.37 -18.53
C HIS A 24 11.27 4.43 -18.74
N PRO A 25 11.44 3.84 -19.94
CA PRO A 25 12.45 2.81 -20.20
C PRO A 25 13.89 3.30 -20.03
N ASP A 26 14.11 4.61 -19.99
CA ASP A 26 15.43 5.23 -19.78
C ASP A 26 15.74 5.52 -18.29
N TYR A 27 14.78 5.25 -17.39
CA TYR A 27 15.01 5.46 -15.97
C TYR A 27 15.68 4.25 -15.35
N ARG A 28 16.65 4.52 -14.46
CA ARG A 28 17.25 3.51 -13.60
C ARG A 28 16.44 3.40 -12.32
N ILE A 29 15.92 2.22 -12.03
CA ILE A 29 15.10 1.93 -10.85
C ILE A 29 15.88 1.04 -9.89
N ILE A 30 16.07 1.54 -8.67
CA ILE A 30 16.74 0.80 -7.59
C ILE A 30 15.67 0.39 -6.57
N CYS A 31 15.42 -0.90 -6.43
CA CYS A 31 14.54 -1.45 -5.40
C CYS A 31 15.33 -1.68 -4.12
N LEU A 32 15.00 -0.97 -3.04
CA LEU A 32 15.51 -1.23 -1.71
C LEU A 32 14.43 -1.91 -0.89
N ASP A 33 14.65 -3.14 -0.45
CA ASP A 33 13.69 -3.89 0.35
C ASP A 33 14.40 -4.80 1.37
N LYS A 34 13.83 -4.91 2.55
CA LYS A 34 14.35 -5.74 3.63
C LYS A 34 13.96 -7.21 3.46
N LEU A 35 12.93 -7.49 2.64
CA LEU A 35 12.30 -8.80 2.47
C LEU A 35 11.75 -9.35 3.81
N THR A 36 10.82 -8.59 4.40
CA THR A 36 10.00 -9.08 5.51
C THR A 36 8.89 -9.98 4.97
N TYR A 37 7.94 -10.36 5.80
CA TYR A 37 6.86 -11.30 5.46
C TYR A 37 6.07 -10.94 4.18
N ALA A 38 5.88 -9.64 3.90
CA ALA A 38 5.12 -9.16 2.73
C ALA A 38 6.00 -8.79 1.53
N GLY A 39 7.33 -8.80 1.67
CA GLY A 39 8.29 -8.53 0.60
C GLY A 39 8.83 -9.83 0.01
N ASN A 40 8.50 -10.13 -1.25
CA ASN A 40 8.87 -11.38 -1.89
C ASN A 40 9.72 -11.13 -3.13
N LEU A 41 10.93 -11.70 -3.16
CA LEU A 41 11.84 -11.54 -4.30
C LEU A 41 11.28 -12.20 -5.59
N SER A 42 10.47 -13.26 -5.45
CA SER A 42 9.77 -13.89 -6.57
C SER A 42 8.83 -12.93 -7.33
N THR A 43 8.29 -11.92 -6.64
CA THR A 43 7.51 -10.85 -7.26
C THR A 43 8.31 -10.08 -8.31
N LEU A 44 9.60 -9.87 -8.07
CA LEU A 44 10.48 -9.11 -8.95
C LEU A 44 11.17 -9.97 -10.03
N ALA A 45 10.94 -11.30 -10.02
CA ALA A 45 11.57 -12.22 -10.97
C ALA A 45 11.45 -11.77 -12.45
N PRO A 46 10.29 -11.24 -12.93
CA PRO A 46 10.15 -10.82 -14.33
C PRO A 46 11.09 -9.70 -14.78
N ILE A 47 11.67 -8.95 -13.83
CA ILE A 47 12.50 -7.77 -14.13
C ILE A 47 13.94 -7.89 -13.62
N MET A 48 14.33 -9.01 -12.99
CA MET A 48 15.67 -9.15 -12.41
C MET A 48 16.80 -9.01 -13.43
N ASP A 49 16.58 -9.38 -14.68
CA ASP A 49 17.55 -9.27 -15.78
C ASP A 49 17.46 -7.91 -16.53
N ASN A 50 16.58 -7.00 -16.10
CA ASN A 50 16.46 -5.70 -16.75
C ASN A 50 17.70 -4.84 -16.40
N LYS A 51 18.44 -4.38 -17.42
CA LYS A 51 19.67 -3.57 -17.26
C LYS A 51 19.45 -2.26 -16.47
N ASN A 52 18.23 -1.76 -16.45
CA ASN A 52 17.84 -0.53 -15.76
C ASN A 52 17.23 -0.79 -14.38
N PHE A 53 17.23 -2.05 -13.92
CA PHE A 53 16.75 -2.44 -12.60
C PHE A 53 17.89 -2.97 -11.73
N ARG A 54 17.89 -2.62 -10.44
CA ARG A 54 18.78 -3.18 -9.43
C ARG A 54 17.99 -3.45 -8.15
N PHE A 55 18.12 -4.66 -7.61
CA PHE A 55 17.61 -5.00 -6.29
C PHE A 55 18.73 -4.88 -5.23
N VAL A 56 18.39 -4.26 -4.10
CA VAL A 56 19.28 -4.10 -2.92
C VAL A 56 18.53 -4.56 -1.68
N LYS A 57 19.01 -5.60 -1.02
CA LYS A 57 18.46 -6.07 0.26
C LYS A 57 19.03 -5.23 1.39
N ALA A 58 18.21 -4.33 1.96
CA ALA A 58 18.61 -3.52 3.11
C ALA A 58 17.37 -3.05 3.90
N ASP A 59 17.58 -2.71 5.17
CA ASP A 59 16.58 -2.08 6.04
C ASP A 59 16.66 -0.56 5.88
N ILE A 60 15.54 0.12 5.66
CA ILE A 60 15.50 1.60 5.63
C ILE A 60 15.94 2.24 6.94
N CYS A 61 15.91 1.49 8.04
CA CYS A 61 16.44 1.92 9.35
C CYS A 61 17.97 1.81 9.46
N ASP A 62 18.63 1.11 8.55
CA ASP A 62 20.09 0.98 8.51
C ASP A 62 20.70 2.19 7.79
N LYS A 63 21.11 3.18 8.60
CA LYS A 63 21.69 4.42 8.09
C LYS A 63 22.92 4.19 7.22
N ALA A 64 23.79 3.26 7.59
CA ALA A 64 25.02 3.01 6.85
C ALA A 64 24.72 2.38 5.47
N ALA A 65 23.79 1.42 5.43
CA ALA A 65 23.36 0.80 4.18
C ALA A 65 22.66 1.81 3.25
N VAL A 66 21.81 2.67 3.81
CA VAL A 66 21.09 3.72 3.05
C VAL A 66 22.11 4.73 2.49
N GLU A 67 23.01 5.27 3.32
CA GLU A 67 24.02 6.24 2.87
C GLU A 67 24.92 5.65 1.78
N LYS A 68 25.39 4.41 1.96
CA LYS A 68 26.19 3.71 0.94
C LYS A 68 25.45 3.61 -0.39
N LEU A 69 24.14 3.28 -0.35
CA LEU A 69 23.33 3.19 -1.56
C LEU A 69 23.22 4.54 -2.28
N PHE A 70 23.04 5.63 -1.53
CA PHE A 70 23.00 6.99 -2.11
C PHE A 70 24.33 7.41 -2.71
N GLU A 71 25.45 7.01 -2.10
CA GLU A 71 26.80 7.26 -2.63
C GLU A 71 27.06 6.48 -3.93
N GLU A 72 26.56 5.25 -4.03
CA GLU A 72 26.76 4.42 -5.23
C GLU A 72 25.86 4.86 -6.39
N GLU A 73 24.59 5.18 -6.13
CA GLU A 73 23.56 5.33 -7.17
C GLU A 73 23.23 6.78 -7.51
N HIS A 74 23.59 7.75 -6.66
CA HIS A 74 23.29 9.17 -6.84
C HIS A 74 21.84 9.43 -7.27
N PRO A 75 20.84 9.01 -6.47
CA PRO A 75 19.45 9.07 -6.88
C PRO A 75 18.95 10.49 -7.09
N ASP A 76 18.07 10.66 -8.07
CA ASP A 76 17.33 11.90 -8.29
C ASP A 76 16.06 11.95 -7.41
N ILE A 77 15.38 10.83 -7.28
CA ILE A 77 14.08 10.71 -6.60
C ILE A 77 14.10 9.51 -5.65
N VAL A 78 13.46 9.65 -4.49
CA VAL A 78 13.12 8.54 -3.59
C VAL A 78 11.61 8.44 -3.47
N VAL A 79 11.06 7.24 -3.69
CA VAL A 79 9.64 6.92 -3.44
C VAL A 79 9.57 5.89 -2.33
N ASN A 80 9.03 6.27 -1.19
CA ASN A 80 8.99 5.44 0.01
C ASN A 80 7.68 4.68 0.13
N PHE A 81 7.69 3.39 -0.28
CA PHE A 81 6.61 2.43 0.00
C PHE A 81 6.91 1.55 1.22
N ALA A 82 8.17 1.49 1.68
CA ALA A 82 8.55 0.64 2.79
C ALA A 82 7.79 1.01 4.06
N ALA A 83 7.01 0.07 4.56
CA ALA A 83 6.22 0.23 5.77
C ALA A 83 5.80 -1.13 6.33
N GLU A 84 5.65 -1.20 7.65
CA GLU A 84 4.76 -2.18 8.25
C GLU A 84 3.32 -1.70 8.01
N SER A 85 2.43 -2.58 7.49
CA SER A 85 1.15 -2.13 6.91
C SER A 85 -0.09 -2.94 7.35
N HIS A 86 0.06 -3.93 8.23
CA HIS A 86 -1.07 -4.75 8.67
C HIS A 86 -1.59 -4.28 10.03
N VAL A 87 -2.85 -3.80 10.07
CA VAL A 87 -3.46 -3.21 11.28
C VAL A 87 -3.45 -4.20 12.44
N ASP A 88 -3.86 -5.47 12.23
CA ASP A 88 -3.89 -6.46 13.32
C ASP A 88 -2.49 -6.70 13.91
N ARG A 89 -1.44 -6.76 13.07
CA ARG A 89 -0.05 -6.86 13.54
C ARG A 89 0.37 -5.62 14.34
N SER A 90 -0.16 -4.44 14.01
CA SER A 90 0.14 -3.20 14.76
C SER A 90 -0.46 -3.19 16.16
N ILE A 91 -1.56 -3.91 16.36
CA ILE A 91 -2.20 -4.09 17.68
C ILE A 91 -1.36 -5.04 18.55
N GLU A 92 -0.73 -6.06 17.94
CA GLU A 92 0.12 -7.02 18.64
C GLU A 92 1.51 -6.45 18.98
N ASP A 93 2.17 -5.81 18.02
CA ASP A 93 3.50 -5.20 18.17
C ASP A 93 3.56 -3.82 17.53
N PRO A 94 3.12 -2.76 18.25
CA PRO A 94 3.19 -1.40 17.74
C PRO A 94 4.63 -0.88 17.57
N GLY A 95 5.60 -1.46 18.30
CA GLY A 95 6.98 -0.99 18.30
C GLY A 95 7.67 -1.11 16.95
N ILE A 96 7.44 -2.21 16.22
CA ILE A 96 8.02 -2.40 14.89
C ILE A 96 7.47 -1.38 13.88
N PHE A 97 6.19 -0.95 14.03
CA PHE A 97 5.57 0.07 13.19
C PHE A 97 6.20 1.45 13.40
N LEU A 98 6.46 1.83 14.65
CA LEU A 98 7.16 3.09 14.96
C LEU A 98 8.59 3.07 14.40
N LYS A 99 9.29 1.96 14.59
CA LYS A 99 10.66 1.80 14.09
C LYS A 99 10.70 1.92 12.56
N THR A 100 9.90 1.12 11.86
CA THR A 100 9.93 1.10 10.39
C THR A 100 9.33 2.37 9.79
N ASN A 101 8.10 2.72 10.20
CA ASN A 101 7.34 3.77 9.52
C ASN A 101 7.81 5.18 9.87
N ILE A 102 8.32 5.41 11.09
CA ILE A 102 8.80 6.73 11.53
C ILE A 102 10.31 6.83 11.43
N LEU A 103 11.06 5.97 12.15
CA LEU A 103 12.52 6.08 12.18
C LEU A 103 13.16 5.71 10.84
N GLY A 104 12.59 4.71 10.12
CA GLY A 104 13.02 4.40 8.76
C GLY A 104 12.78 5.55 7.79
N THR A 105 11.63 6.22 7.87
CA THR A 105 11.34 7.44 7.09
C THR A 105 12.33 8.55 7.41
N GLN A 106 12.65 8.79 8.69
CA GLN A 106 13.67 9.75 9.08
C GLN A 106 15.03 9.43 8.45
N THR A 107 15.48 8.18 8.54
CA THR A 107 16.77 7.76 7.98
C THR A 107 16.87 8.04 6.49
N LEU A 108 15.80 7.76 5.73
CA LEU A 108 15.75 8.06 4.30
C LEU A 108 15.80 9.57 4.03
N MET A 109 15.04 10.37 4.79
CA MET A 109 15.01 11.83 4.62
C MET A 109 16.35 12.49 5.00
N ASP A 110 17.05 11.98 6.01
CA ASP A 110 18.40 12.43 6.36
C ASP A 110 19.39 12.19 5.22
N ALA A 111 19.32 11.02 4.58
CA ALA A 111 20.10 10.73 3.39
C ALA A 111 19.70 11.65 2.22
N CYS A 112 18.41 11.81 1.97
CA CYS A 112 17.89 12.73 0.94
C CYS A 112 18.45 14.14 1.11
N ARG A 113 18.46 14.64 2.34
CA ARG A 113 19.01 15.96 2.67
C ARG A 113 20.52 16.02 2.48
N LYS A 114 21.26 15.01 2.95
CA LYS A 114 22.72 14.93 2.87
C LYS A 114 23.20 14.93 1.41
N TYR A 115 22.51 14.20 0.54
CA TYR A 115 22.90 14.01 -0.86
C TYR A 115 22.17 14.90 -1.87
N GLY A 116 21.31 15.83 -1.39
CA GLY A 116 20.69 16.85 -2.22
C GLY A 116 19.70 16.31 -3.24
N ILE A 117 18.82 15.41 -2.82
CA ILE A 117 17.81 14.78 -3.68
C ILE A 117 16.84 15.81 -4.31
N LYS A 118 16.38 15.54 -5.52
CA LYS A 118 15.44 16.42 -6.23
C LYS A 118 14.00 16.26 -5.77
N ARG A 119 13.61 15.04 -5.30
CA ARG A 119 12.28 14.75 -4.80
C ARG A 119 12.29 13.58 -3.84
N TYR A 120 11.64 13.74 -2.69
CA TYR A 120 11.22 12.65 -1.80
C TYR A 120 9.70 12.53 -1.85
N HIS A 121 9.19 11.34 -2.12
CA HIS A 121 7.76 11.06 -2.10
C HIS A 121 7.42 10.02 -1.04
N GLN A 122 6.52 10.37 -0.12
CA GLN A 122 5.99 9.49 0.91
C GLN A 122 4.65 8.91 0.46
N VAL A 123 4.56 7.59 0.38
CA VAL A 123 3.29 6.90 0.18
C VAL A 123 2.65 6.63 1.53
N SER A 124 1.47 7.22 1.75
CA SER A 124 0.67 7.15 2.97
C SER A 124 -0.72 6.56 2.69
N THR A 125 -1.63 6.69 3.64
CA THR A 125 -2.94 6.05 3.64
C THR A 125 -4.02 7.04 4.09
N ASP A 126 -5.26 6.85 3.65
CA ASP A 126 -6.45 7.56 4.13
C ASP A 126 -6.79 7.22 5.58
N GLU A 127 -6.31 6.09 6.11
CA GLU A 127 -6.52 5.69 7.50
C GLU A 127 -5.96 6.72 8.53
N VAL A 128 -5.10 7.65 8.10
CA VAL A 128 -4.63 8.75 8.96
C VAL A 128 -5.73 9.74 9.31
N TYR A 129 -6.80 9.82 8.52
CA TYR A 129 -7.93 10.72 8.75
C TYR A 129 -8.94 10.21 9.78
N GLY A 130 -8.94 8.88 10.04
CA GLY A 130 -9.86 8.23 10.98
C GLY A 130 -11.12 7.70 10.30
N ASP A 131 -12.24 7.75 11.02
CA ASP A 131 -13.50 7.10 10.65
C ASP A 131 -14.56 8.09 10.16
N LEU A 132 -15.33 7.67 9.16
CA LEU A 132 -16.53 8.37 8.71
C LEU A 132 -17.81 7.61 9.10
N PRO A 133 -18.87 8.31 9.51
CA PRO A 133 -20.15 7.67 9.84
C PRO A 133 -20.82 7.09 8.59
N LEU A 134 -21.42 5.90 8.72
CA LEU A 134 -22.11 5.21 7.62
C LEU A 134 -23.36 5.95 7.12
N ASP A 135 -24.03 6.72 8.00
CA ASP A 135 -25.24 7.47 7.71
C ASP A 135 -24.98 8.86 7.06
N ARG A 136 -23.72 9.19 6.82
CA ARG A 136 -23.30 10.44 6.17
C ARG A 136 -22.51 10.16 4.87
N PRO A 137 -23.14 9.62 3.83
CA PRO A 137 -22.50 9.31 2.56
C PRO A 137 -22.00 10.57 1.80
N ASP A 138 -22.44 11.75 2.22
CA ASP A 138 -22.02 13.05 1.72
C ASP A 138 -20.63 13.47 2.19
N LEU A 139 -20.08 12.83 3.22
CA LEU A 139 -18.77 13.16 3.76
C LEU A 139 -17.65 12.35 3.07
N SER A 140 -16.54 13.03 2.80
CA SER A 140 -15.28 12.43 2.34
C SER A 140 -14.09 13.17 2.94
N PHE A 141 -12.95 12.50 3.02
CA PHE A 141 -11.70 13.11 3.48
C PHE A 141 -11.08 13.96 2.37
N THR A 142 -10.78 15.20 2.69
CA THR A 142 -9.95 16.09 1.89
C THR A 142 -8.56 16.20 2.51
N GLU A 143 -7.61 16.79 1.82
CA GLU A 143 -6.27 17.04 2.37
C GLU A 143 -6.26 17.98 3.58
N GLU A 144 -7.32 18.79 3.75
CA GLU A 144 -7.54 19.69 4.90
C GLU A 144 -8.19 18.99 6.11
N THR A 145 -8.67 17.75 5.95
CA THR A 145 -9.26 16.98 7.04
C THR A 145 -8.24 16.76 8.14
N PRO A 146 -8.55 17.08 9.42
CA PRO A 146 -7.64 16.83 10.52
C PRO A 146 -7.25 15.35 10.66
N ILE A 147 -6.01 15.09 11.03
CA ILE A 147 -5.52 13.75 11.33
C ILE A 147 -6.15 13.25 12.63
N HIS A 148 -6.82 12.09 12.57
CA HIS A 148 -7.51 11.47 13.71
C HIS A 148 -7.44 9.94 13.64
N THR A 149 -6.30 9.39 13.99
CA THR A 149 -5.97 7.97 13.80
C THR A 149 -6.66 7.04 14.81
N SER A 150 -7.07 5.83 14.35
CA SER A 150 -7.77 4.82 15.16
C SER A 150 -6.91 3.61 15.52
N SER A 151 -5.73 3.42 14.91
CA SER A 151 -4.87 2.27 15.12
C SER A 151 -3.40 2.64 15.29
N PRO A 152 -2.55 1.77 15.90
CA PRO A 152 -1.11 2.01 15.95
C PRO A 152 -0.49 2.13 14.54
N TYR A 153 -0.99 1.36 13.56
CA TYR A 153 -0.58 1.49 12.16
C TYR A 153 -0.87 2.89 11.62
N SER A 154 -2.12 3.35 11.66
CA SER A 154 -2.47 4.67 11.14
C SER A 154 -1.75 5.80 11.89
N SER A 155 -1.54 5.65 13.21
CA SER A 155 -0.73 6.60 13.99
C SER A 155 0.72 6.65 13.54
N SER A 156 1.33 5.50 13.22
CA SER A 156 2.70 5.47 12.71
C SER A 156 2.84 6.11 11.32
N LYS A 157 1.83 5.92 10.45
CA LYS A 157 1.78 6.58 9.14
C LYS A 157 1.57 8.08 9.26
N ALA A 158 0.65 8.52 10.14
CA ALA A 158 0.44 9.94 10.44
C ALA A 158 1.71 10.60 11.02
N GLY A 159 2.40 9.92 11.93
CA GLY A 159 3.68 10.39 12.47
C GLY A 159 4.74 10.57 11.39
N ALA A 160 4.82 9.63 10.43
CA ALA A 160 5.70 9.76 9.27
C ALA A 160 5.31 10.96 8.39
N ASP A 161 4.02 11.13 8.06
CA ASP A 161 3.52 12.26 7.26
C ASP A 161 3.89 13.61 7.88
N LEU A 162 3.63 13.75 9.19
CA LEU A 162 3.96 14.97 9.93
C LEU A 162 5.46 15.25 9.95
N LEU A 163 6.29 14.21 10.07
CA LEU A 163 7.74 14.33 10.02
C LEU A 163 8.22 14.76 8.62
N VAL A 164 7.66 14.19 7.56
CA VAL A 164 7.96 14.57 6.17
C VAL A 164 7.67 16.05 5.93
N LEU A 165 6.50 16.53 6.36
CA LEU A 165 6.14 17.96 6.25
C LEU A 165 7.04 18.86 7.12
N ALA A 166 7.48 18.38 8.29
CA ALA A 166 8.43 19.11 9.14
C ALA A 166 9.79 19.25 8.44
N TYR A 167 10.29 18.21 7.74
CA TYR A 167 11.53 18.30 6.97
C TYR A 167 11.45 19.31 5.84
N TYR A 168 10.31 19.41 5.17
CA TYR A 168 10.08 20.48 4.20
C TYR A 168 10.16 21.86 4.84
N ARG A 169 9.41 22.08 5.92
CA ARG A 169 9.31 23.40 6.58
C ARG A 169 10.62 23.82 7.23
N THR A 170 11.36 22.86 7.82
CA THR A 170 12.58 23.14 8.59
C THR A 170 13.83 23.18 7.72
N TYR A 171 13.94 22.26 6.77
CA TYR A 171 15.17 22.06 5.99
C TYR A 171 15.01 22.37 4.51
N GLY A 172 13.80 22.67 4.03
CA GLY A 172 13.53 22.87 2.61
C GLY A 172 13.63 21.60 1.77
N LEU A 173 13.55 20.40 2.38
CA LEU A 173 13.60 19.16 1.63
C LEU A 173 12.43 19.09 0.63
N PRO A 174 12.66 18.85 -0.68
CA PRO A 174 11.59 18.83 -1.67
C PRO A 174 10.75 17.56 -1.57
N VAL A 175 9.71 17.60 -0.74
CA VAL A 175 8.84 16.46 -0.45
C VAL A 175 7.48 16.56 -1.11
N THR A 176 6.84 15.41 -1.30
CA THR A 176 5.39 15.26 -1.56
C THR A 176 4.87 14.06 -0.79
N ILE A 177 3.58 14.05 -0.47
CA ILE A 177 2.90 12.93 0.19
C ILE A 177 1.69 12.54 -0.65
N SER A 178 1.43 11.24 -0.80
CA SER A 178 0.15 10.72 -1.26
C SER A 178 -0.55 9.96 -0.14
N ARG A 179 -1.85 10.18 0.03
CA ARG A 179 -2.72 9.39 0.90
C ARG A 179 -3.73 8.65 0.02
N CYS A 180 -3.59 7.35 -0.05
CA CYS A 180 -4.42 6.54 -0.95
C CYS A 180 -5.49 5.77 -0.19
N SER A 181 -6.59 5.50 -0.90
CA SER A 181 -7.60 4.53 -0.47
C SER A 181 -7.10 3.08 -0.60
N ASN A 182 -7.96 2.10 -0.25
CA ASN A 182 -7.59 0.70 -0.24
C ASN A 182 -7.21 0.19 -1.64
N ASN A 183 -5.96 -0.26 -1.78
CA ASN A 183 -5.48 -0.80 -3.05
C ASN A 183 -5.86 -2.27 -3.26
N TYR A 184 -6.08 -2.68 -4.51
CA TYR A 184 -6.25 -4.06 -4.93
C TYR A 184 -5.65 -4.29 -6.32
N GLY A 185 -5.31 -5.54 -6.64
CA GLY A 185 -4.71 -5.88 -7.92
C GLY A 185 -3.68 -7.02 -7.84
N PRO A 186 -2.87 -7.22 -8.89
CA PRO A 186 -1.80 -8.20 -8.96
C PRO A 186 -0.77 -8.09 -7.83
N TYR A 187 -0.25 -9.23 -7.37
CA TYR A 187 0.79 -9.30 -6.34
C TYR A 187 0.38 -8.82 -4.93
N HIS A 188 -0.92 -8.65 -4.66
CA HIS A 188 -1.40 -8.28 -3.34
C HIS A 188 -1.26 -9.46 -2.38
N PHE A 189 -0.61 -9.24 -1.22
CA PHE A 189 -0.27 -10.29 -0.25
C PHE A 189 -1.53 -10.96 0.33
N PRO A 190 -1.58 -12.31 0.43
CA PRO A 190 -2.80 -13.08 0.76
C PRO A 190 -3.38 -12.89 2.16
N GLU A 191 -2.80 -12.06 3.02
CA GLU A 191 -3.40 -11.69 4.33
C GLU A 191 -4.47 -10.58 4.23
N LYS A 192 -4.56 -9.89 3.11
CA LYS A 192 -5.51 -8.80 2.88
C LYS A 192 -6.84 -9.34 2.31
N LEU A 193 -7.94 -8.58 2.52
CA LEU A 193 -9.30 -9.03 2.25
C LEU A 193 -9.46 -9.72 0.89
N ILE A 194 -9.21 -9.01 -0.21
CA ILE A 194 -9.47 -9.52 -1.56
C ILE A 194 -8.63 -10.78 -1.86
N PRO A 195 -7.28 -10.77 -1.75
CA PRO A 195 -6.50 -11.95 -2.06
C PRO A 195 -6.75 -13.12 -1.10
N LEU A 196 -7.04 -12.86 0.18
CA LEU A 196 -7.40 -13.89 1.14
C LEU A 196 -8.69 -14.61 0.72
N MET A 197 -9.73 -13.83 0.36
CA MET A 197 -11.00 -14.42 -0.07
C MET A 197 -10.86 -15.22 -1.36
N ILE A 198 -10.07 -14.72 -2.32
CA ILE A 198 -9.79 -15.46 -3.57
C ILE A 198 -9.07 -16.78 -3.27
N ALA A 199 -7.98 -16.74 -2.50
CA ALA A 199 -7.18 -17.92 -2.18
C ALA A 199 -8.01 -18.97 -1.40
N ASN A 200 -8.79 -18.53 -0.41
CA ASN A 200 -9.65 -19.42 0.36
C ASN A 200 -10.77 -20.02 -0.50
N ALA A 201 -11.48 -19.19 -1.30
CA ALA A 201 -12.56 -19.66 -2.17
C ALA A 201 -12.07 -20.69 -3.18
N LEU A 202 -10.89 -20.49 -3.79
CA LEU A 202 -10.28 -21.45 -4.73
C LEU A 202 -9.97 -22.80 -4.07
N ASN A 203 -9.74 -22.82 -2.76
CA ASN A 203 -9.44 -24.04 -2.00
C ASN A 203 -10.65 -24.54 -1.17
N ASP A 204 -11.87 -24.04 -1.42
CA ASP A 204 -13.11 -24.36 -0.72
C ASP A 204 -12.99 -24.22 0.83
N LYS A 205 -12.18 -23.25 1.26
CA LYS A 205 -11.96 -22.91 2.67
C LYS A 205 -12.94 -21.83 3.14
N PRO A 206 -13.20 -21.72 4.46
CA PRO A 206 -14.01 -20.64 5.03
C PRO A 206 -13.51 -19.25 4.63
N LEU A 207 -14.45 -18.34 4.35
CA LEU A 207 -14.21 -16.94 4.02
C LEU A 207 -14.50 -16.07 5.26
N PRO A 208 -13.49 -15.74 6.09
CA PRO A 208 -13.71 -15.05 7.36
C PRO A 208 -14.04 -13.59 7.12
N VAL A 209 -15.20 -13.16 7.59
CA VAL A 209 -15.67 -11.78 7.52
C VAL A 209 -15.79 -11.20 8.93
N TYR A 210 -15.09 -10.11 9.21
CA TYR A 210 -15.15 -9.43 10.51
C TYR A 210 -16.55 -8.85 10.78
N GLY A 211 -17.07 -9.10 11.98
CA GLY A 211 -18.38 -8.63 12.42
C GLY A 211 -19.50 -9.05 11.44
N LYS A 212 -20.20 -8.09 10.86
CA LYS A 212 -21.22 -8.32 9.81
C LYS A 212 -20.72 -7.95 8.41
N GLY A 213 -19.46 -7.57 8.26
CA GLY A 213 -18.88 -7.13 6.99
C GLY A 213 -19.44 -5.81 6.45
N LEU A 214 -20.02 -4.96 7.31
CA LEU A 214 -20.65 -3.70 6.92
C LEU A 214 -19.68 -2.54 6.73
N ASN A 215 -18.41 -2.73 7.10
CA ASN A 215 -17.37 -1.72 6.92
C ASN A 215 -17.24 -1.38 5.43
N VAL A 216 -17.25 -0.10 5.12
CA VAL A 216 -17.13 0.43 3.76
C VAL A 216 -15.70 0.90 3.50
N ARG A 217 -15.16 0.54 2.36
CA ARG A 217 -13.85 0.97 1.89
C ARG A 217 -13.97 1.52 0.48
N ASP A 218 -13.22 2.55 0.17
CA ASP A 218 -12.99 2.99 -1.20
C ASP A 218 -11.85 2.15 -1.81
N TRP A 219 -12.07 1.60 -2.99
CA TRP A 219 -11.15 0.66 -3.64
C TRP A 219 -10.49 1.23 -4.86
N LEU A 220 -9.16 1.29 -4.83
CA LEU A 220 -8.30 1.83 -5.86
C LEU A 220 -7.51 0.71 -6.56
N TYR A 221 -7.68 0.58 -7.87
CA TYR A 221 -6.88 -0.37 -8.63
C TYR A 221 -5.40 0.05 -8.64
N VAL A 222 -4.49 -0.87 -8.35
CA VAL A 222 -3.09 -0.57 -8.08
C VAL A 222 -2.38 0.14 -9.23
N GLU A 223 -2.73 -0.14 -10.49
CA GLU A 223 -2.14 0.56 -11.65
C GLU A 223 -2.54 2.04 -11.69
N ASP A 224 -3.78 2.37 -11.33
CA ASP A 224 -4.23 3.77 -11.27
C ASP A 224 -3.50 4.53 -10.15
N HIS A 225 -3.21 3.86 -9.02
CA HIS A 225 -2.35 4.42 -7.98
C HIS A 225 -0.93 4.68 -8.48
N CYS A 226 -0.33 3.74 -9.22
CA CYS A 226 0.99 3.92 -9.82
C CYS A 226 1.04 5.12 -10.77
N LYS A 227 -0.01 5.33 -11.60
CA LYS A 227 -0.14 6.50 -12.47
C LYS A 227 -0.20 7.81 -11.68
N ALA A 228 -0.94 7.82 -10.57
CA ALA A 228 -1.01 8.99 -9.69
C ALA A 228 0.35 9.35 -9.09
N ILE A 229 1.07 8.35 -8.56
CA ILE A 229 2.41 8.58 -7.99
C ILE A 229 3.39 9.10 -9.05
N ASP A 230 3.37 8.52 -10.25
CA ASP A 230 4.20 8.99 -11.37
C ASP A 230 3.95 10.49 -11.68
N LEU A 231 2.69 10.90 -11.76
CA LEU A 231 2.34 12.31 -11.94
C LEU A 231 2.81 13.19 -10.78
N ILE A 232 2.64 12.74 -9.53
CA ILE A 232 3.03 13.51 -8.34
C ILE A 232 4.54 13.71 -8.27
N ILE A 233 5.34 12.66 -8.50
CA ILE A 233 6.81 12.78 -8.39
C ILE A 233 7.41 13.68 -9.47
N HIS A 234 6.77 13.80 -10.63
CA HIS A 234 7.21 14.64 -11.73
C HIS A 234 6.63 16.07 -11.67
N ASN A 235 5.33 16.20 -11.37
CA ASN A 235 4.61 17.45 -11.55
C ASN A 235 3.95 17.99 -10.27
N GLY A 236 3.90 17.19 -9.18
CA GLY A 236 3.29 17.61 -7.93
C GLY A 236 4.03 18.79 -7.28
N ARG A 237 3.28 19.68 -6.63
CA ARG A 237 3.88 20.81 -5.90
C ARG A 237 4.62 20.32 -4.67
N VAL A 238 5.82 20.85 -4.46
CA VAL A 238 6.65 20.54 -3.31
C VAL A 238 5.97 21.02 -2.02
N GLY A 239 6.01 20.15 -0.99
CA GLY A 239 5.40 20.43 0.30
C GLY A 239 3.92 20.06 0.39
N GLU A 240 3.33 19.51 -0.68
CA GLU A 240 1.90 19.21 -0.76
C GLU A 240 1.57 17.74 -0.49
N VAL A 241 0.35 17.56 0.03
CA VAL A 241 -0.32 16.27 0.17
C VAL A 241 -1.34 16.12 -0.96
N TYR A 242 -1.47 14.92 -1.52
CA TYR A 242 -2.45 14.55 -2.53
C TYR A 242 -3.24 13.33 -2.10
N ASN A 243 -4.54 13.44 -2.05
CA ASN A 243 -5.45 12.32 -1.86
C ASN A 243 -5.64 11.55 -3.17
N ILE A 244 -5.59 10.22 -3.11
CA ILE A 244 -5.74 9.33 -4.27
C ILE A 244 -6.85 8.33 -3.95
N GLY A 245 -8.07 8.61 -4.43
CA GLY A 245 -9.27 7.80 -4.21
C GLY A 245 -9.72 7.04 -5.45
N GLY A 246 -10.36 5.88 -5.24
CA GLY A 246 -10.84 5.02 -6.31
C GLY A 246 -12.24 5.36 -6.80
N HIS A 247 -13.02 6.13 -6.04
CA HIS A 247 -14.47 6.35 -6.22
C HIS A 247 -15.27 5.05 -6.31
N ASN A 248 -14.84 4.03 -5.57
CA ASN A 248 -15.44 2.70 -5.56
C ASN A 248 -15.75 2.26 -4.11
N GLU A 249 -16.61 2.99 -3.42
CA GLU A 249 -17.01 2.62 -2.05
C GLU A 249 -17.87 1.35 -2.06
N MET A 250 -17.39 0.31 -1.34
CA MET A 250 -18.09 -0.97 -1.22
C MET A 250 -17.98 -1.53 0.20
N ARG A 251 -19.05 -2.20 0.66
CA ARG A 251 -19.00 -2.97 1.90
C ARG A 251 -18.16 -4.22 1.72
N ASN A 252 -17.42 -4.60 2.75
CA ASN A 252 -16.58 -5.80 2.72
C ASN A 252 -17.39 -7.05 2.35
N ILE A 253 -18.60 -7.21 2.90
CA ILE A 253 -19.46 -8.38 2.59
C ILE A 253 -19.86 -8.45 1.11
N ASP A 254 -20.12 -7.29 0.47
CA ASP A 254 -20.51 -7.26 -0.95
C ASP A 254 -19.33 -7.68 -1.85
N ILE A 255 -18.11 -7.32 -1.47
CA ILE A 255 -16.89 -7.78 -2.17
C ILE A 255 -16.72 -9.31 -2.05
N VAL A 256 -16.90 -9.85 -0.85
CA VAL A 256 -16.77 -11.30 -0.63
C VAL A 256 -17.81 -12.08 -1.46
N LYS A 257 -19.07 -11.61 -1.47
CA LYS A 257 -20.13 -12.19 -2.31
C LYS A 257 -19.81 -12.08 -3.80
N LEU A 258 -19.27 -10.94 -4.24
CA LEU A 258 -18.85 -10.77 -5.63
C LEU A 258 -17.74 -11.75 -6.01
N ILE A 259 -16.74 -11.95 -5.15
CA ILE A 259 -15.68 -12.94 -5.36
C ILE A 259 -16.26 -14.36 -5.46
N CYS A 260 -17.18 -14.74 -4.57
CA CYS A 260 -17.88 -16.04 -4.68
C CYS A 260 -18.56 -16.19 -6.03
N LYS A 261 -19.31 -15.17 -6.45
CA LYS A 261 -20.02 -15.17 -7.74
C LYS A 261 -19.07 -15.31 -8.92
N GLU A 262 -18.01 -14.52 -8.99
CA GLU A 262 -17.05 -14.53 -10.11
C GLU A 262 -16.27 -15.88 -10.19
N LEU A 263 -16.02 -16.52 -9.05
CA LEU A 263 -15.36 -17.82 -8.97
C LEU A 263 -16.33 -19.02 -9.05
N GLY A 264 -17.64 -18.80 -9.13
CA GLY A 264 -18.64 -19.88 -9.12
C GLY A 264 -18.68 -20.67 -7.82
N LYS A 265 -18.39 -20.02 -6.67
CA LYS A 265 -18.36 -20.64 -5.34
C LYS A 265 -19.61 -20.29 -4.53
N SER A 266 -19.99 -21.20 -3.59
CA SER A 266 -21.13 -20.96 -2.71
C SER A 266 -20.84 -19.85 -1.67
N GLU A 267 -21.84 -19.00 -1.41
CA GLU A 267 -21.81 -18.06 -0.29
C GLU A 267 -21.83 -18.77 1.08
N ASP A 268 -22.14 -20.07 1.15
CA ASP A 268 -22.06 -20.86 2.40
C ASP A 268 -20.64 -20.96 2.94
N LEU A 269 -19.63 -20.65 2.14
CA LEU A 269 -18.24 -20.52 2.62
C LEU A 269 -18.02 -19.31 3.50
N ILE A 270 -18.92 -18.30 3.49
CA ILE A 270 -18.79 -17.08 4.29
C ILE A 270 -18.99 -17.40 5.76
N THR A 271 -17.98 -17.08 6.57
CA THR A 271 -18.00 -17.29 8.01
C THR A 271 -17.80 -15.96 8.73
N TYR A 272 -18.74 -15.58 9.60
CA TYR A 272 -18.60 -14.35 10.37
C TYR A 272 -17.75 -14.60 11.62
N VAL A 273 -16.73 -13.78 11.80
CA VAL A 273 -15.80 -13.85 12.94
C VAL A 273 -15.90 -12.60 13.81
N ALA A 274 -15.39 -12.68 15.04
CA ALA A 274 -15.38 -11.51 15.93
C ALA A 274 -14.65 -10.32 15.30
N ASP A 275 -15.23 -9.13 15.44
CA ASP A 275 -14.64 -7.92 14.88
C ASP A 275 -13.34 -7.52 15.60
N ARG A 276 -12.45 -6.82 14.91
CA ARG A 276 -11.21 -6.32 15.51
C ARG A 276 -11.45 -5.01 16.27
N LYS A 277 -10.59 -4.73 17.25
CA LYS A 277 -10.62 -3.47 17.99
C LYS A 277 -10.22 -2.30 17.08
N GLY A 278 -10.88 -1.15 17.25
CA GLY A 278 -10.58 0.05 16.46
C GLY A 278 -10.83 -0.12 14.96
N HIS A 279 -11.85 -0.91 14.60
CA HIS A 279 -12.21 -1.15 13.20
C HIS A 279 -13.11 -0.03 12.68
N ASP A 280 -12.54 0.92 11.98
CA ASP A 280 -13.26 2.04 11.36
C ASP A 280 -14.35 1.55 10.41
N MET A 281 -15.48 2.24 10.44
CA MET A 281 -16.68 1.83 9.70
C MET A 281 -16.63 2.24 8.23
N ARG A 282 -16.14 3.44 7.91
CA ARG A 282 -16.13 3.92 6.54
C ARG A 282 -14.92 4.80 6.23
N TYR A 283 -14.33 4.55 5.06
CA TYR A 283 -13.38 5.44 4.43
C TYR A 283 -13.92 5.88 3.07
N ALA A 284 -13.84 7.18 2.81
CA ALA A 284 -14.10 7.78 1.52
C ALA A 284 -13.15 8.96 1.33
N ILE A 285 -12.47 9.02 0.21
CA ILE A 285 -11.43 10.03 -0.04
C ILE A 285 -11.82 10.90 -1.24
N ASP A 286 -11.58 12.18 -1.13
CA ASP A 286 -11.82 13.16 -2.21
C ASP A 286 -10.53 13.41 -2.98
N PRO A 287 -10.40 12.99 -4.26
CA PRO A 287 -9.23 13.22 -5.10
C PRO A 287 -9.33 14.52 -5.93
N THR A 288 -10.21 15.44 -5.58
CA THR A 288 -10.44 16.67 -6.38
C THR A 288 -9.17 17.48 -6.56
N LYS A 289 -8.30 17.55 -5.55
CA LYS A 289 -7.05 18.31 -5.64
C LYS A 289 -6.10 17.74 -6.69
N ILE A 290 -5.83 16.43 -6.67
CA ILE A 290 -4.95 15.81 -7.66
C ILE A 290 -5.54 15.92 -9.06
N HIS A 291 -6.88 15.83 -9.22
CA HIS A 291 -7.54 16.04 -10.48
C HIS A 291 -7.32 17.46 -11.00
N ASN A 292 -7.59 18.46 -10.20
CA ASN A 292 -7.51 19.87 -10.61
C ASN A 292 -6.07 20.31 -10.91
N GLU A 293 -5.09 19.81 -10.15
CA GLU A 293 -3.70 20.22 -10.29
C GLU A 293 -2.92 19.38 -11.32
N LEU A 294 -3.20 18.08 -11.41
CA LEU A 294 -2.41 17.12 -12.19
C LEU A 294 -3.22 16.37 -13.26
N GLY A 295 -4.53 16.61 -13.34
CA GLY A 295 -5.41 15.97 -14.34
C GLY A 295 -5.69 14.47 -14.09
N TRP A 296 -5.31 13.94 -12.92
CA TRP A 296 -5.50 12.52 -12.63
C TRP A 296 -6.93 12.19 -12.16
N LEU A 297 -7.46 11.09 -12.66
CA LEU A 297 -8.65 10.40 -12.15
C LEU A 297 -8.42 8.89 -12.23
N PRO A 298 -9.06 8.08 -11.35
CA PRO A 298 -9.02 6.64 -11.48
C PRO A 298 -9.74 6.20 -12.76
N GLU A 299 -9.11 5.33 -13.55
CA GLU A 299 -9.64 4.86 -14.83
C GLU A 299 -10.34 3.52 -14.69
N THR A 300 -9.99 2.72 -13.67
CA THR A 300 -10.47 1.36 -13.49
C THR A 300 -11.70 1.33 -12.58
N LYS A 301 -12.85 0.99 -13.13
CA LYS A 301 -14.05 0.68 -12.35
C LYS A 301 -13.84 -0.60 -11.55
N PHE A 302 -14.40 -0.69 -10.34
CA PHE A 302 -14.22 -1.86 -9.47
C PHE A 302 -14.65 -3.17 -10.14
N ALA A 303 -15.77 -3.17 -10.85
CA ALA A 303 -16.27 -4.36 -11.55
C ALA A 303 -15.29 -4.93 -12.61
N ASP A 304 -14.51 -4.07 -13.25
CA ASP A 304 -13.50 -4.48 -14.22
C ASP A 304 -12.18 -4.85 -13.53
N GLY A 305 -11.78 -4.08 -12.53
CA GLY A 305 -10.54 -4.31 -11.78
C GLY A 305 -10.56 -5.59 -10.95
N ILE A 306 -11.72 -5.93 -10.35
CA ILE A 306 -11.84 -7.18 -9.58
C ILE A 306 -11.70 -8.41 -10.47
N LYS A 307 -12.27 -8.40 -11.69
CA LYS A 307 -12.10 -9.47 -12.67
C LYS A 307 -10.65 -9.63 -13.07
N LYS A 308 -9.98 -8.54 -13.46
CA LYS A 308 -8.53 -8.55 -13.75
C LYS A 308 -7.71 -9.11 -12.59
N THR A 309 -8.10 -8.79 -11.36
CA THR A 309 -7.42 -9.28 -10.15
C THR A 309 -7.64 -10.79 -9.99
N ILE A 310 -8.88 -11.27 -10.10
CA ILE A 310 -9.21 -12.69 -10.01
C ILE A 310 -8.48 -13.48 -11.11
N ASP A 311 -8.55 -13.03 -12.36
CA ASP A 311 -7.86 -13.66 -13.50
C ASP A 311 -6.36 -13.77 -13.23
N TRP A 312 -5.75 -12.70 -12.70
CA TRP A 312 -4.33 -12.72 -12.34
C TRP A 312 -4.02 -13.79 -11.28
N TYR A 313 -4.86 -13.95 -10.23
CA TYR A 313 -4.65 -14.98 -9.21
C TYR A 313 -4.83 -16.40 -9.75
N LEU A 314 -5.76 -16.60 -10.71
CA LEU A 314 -5.93 -17.88 -11.41
C LEU A 314 -4.69 -18.23 -12.24
N ASP A 315 -4.14 -17.27 -12.97
CA ASP A 315 -2.97 -17.46 -13.83
C ASP A 315 -1.65 -17.57 -13.06
N ASN A 316 -1.59 -17.05 -11.82
CA ASN A 316 -0.36 -17.00 -11.00
C ASN A 316 -0.47 -17.82 -9.71
N LYS A 317 -1.13 -18.98 -9.79
CA LYS A 317 -1.40 -19.84 -8.62
C LYS A 317 -0.12 -20.24 -7.88
N GLU A 318 0.93 -20.62 -8.60
CA GLU A 318 2.22 -20.99 -8.00
C GLU A 318 2.82 -19.87 -7.16
N TRP A 319 2.70 -18.61 -7.60
CA TRP A 319 3.24 -17.46 -6.87
C TRP A 319 2.60 -17.33 -5.47
N TRP A 320 1.27 -17.28 -5.38
CA TRP A 320 0.61 -17.05 -4.11
C TRP A 320 0.54 -18.31 -3.22
N GLU A 321 0.53 -19.53 -3.79
CA GLU A 321 0.64 -20.76 -3.03
C GLU A 321 2.00 -20.88 -2.33
N THR A 322 3.08 -20.46 -2.99
CA THR A 322 4.42 -20.43 -2.36
C THR A 322 4.47 -19.47 -1.18
N ILE A 323 3.74 -18.36 -1.25
CA ILE A 323 3.68 -17.36 -0.17
C ILE A 323 2.83 -17.84 1.01
N ILE A 324 1.74 -18.57 0.76
CA ILE A 324 0.81 -19.07 1.81
C ILE A 324 1.45 -20.19 2.69
N ASN A 325 2.66 -20.63 2.42
CA ASN A 325 3.33 -21.68 3.19
C ASN A 325 4.01 -21.15 4.46
N GLY A 326 4.20 -22.03 5.45
CA GLY A 326 5.03 -21.79 6.62
C GLY A 326 4.50 -20.72 7.57
N GLU A 327 5.24 -19.62 7.76
CA GLU A 327 4.91 -18.57 8.74
C GLU A 327 3.53 -17.93 8.51
N TYR A 328 3.09 -17.84 7.25
CA TYR A 328 1.74 -17.33 6.95
C TYR A 328 0.64 -18.25 7.50
N GLN A 329 0.77 -19.58 7.41
CA GLN A 329 -0.24 -20.51 7.94
C GLN A 329 -0.35 -20.38 9.45
N THR A 330 0.78 -20.29 10.15
CA THR A 330 0.80 -20.07 11.61
C THR A 330 0.13 -18.76 11.99
N TYR A 331 0.40 -17.69 11.23
CA TYR A 331 -0.27 -16.40 11.43
C TYR A 331 -1.78 -16.49 11.17
N TYR A 332 -2.20 -17.17 10.09
CA TYR A 332 -3.61 -17.34 9.73
C TYR A 332 -4.38 -18.10 10.82
N GLU A 333 -3.83 -19.20 11.33
CA GLU A 333 -4.42 -19.98 12.41
C GLU A 333 -4.59 -19.14 13.68
N LYS A 334 -3.57 -18.36 14.06
CA LYS A 334 -3.63 -17.43 15.19
C LYS A 334 -4.72 -16.37 15.03
N MET A 335 -4.88 -15.81 13.84
CA MET A 335 -5.83 -14.72 13.59
C MET A 335 -7.28 -15.17 13.49
N TYR A 336 -7.53 -16.35 12.94
CA TYR A 336 -8.87 -16.82 12.61
C TYR A 336 -9.28 -18.12 13.33
N GLY A 337 -8.32 -18.92 13.82
CA GLY A 337 -8.60 -20.19 14.48
C GLY A 337 -9.38 -20.05 15.80
N ASP A 338 -9.02 -19.06 16.62
CA ASP A 338 -9.64 -18.81 17.92
C ASP A 338 -10.83 -17.81 17.88
N ARG A 339 -11.18 -17.30 16.68
CA ARG A 339 -12.25 -16.30 16.49
C ARG A 339 -13.55 -16.91 15.93
N GLN A 340 -13.63 -18.23 15.77
CA GLN A 340 -14.83 -18.95 15.33
C GLN A 340 -15.88 -19.05 16.41
#